data_b6f053ebd49454cc42ed5f1d21b3ce5d
#
_entry.id   b6f053ebd49454cc42ed5f1d21b3ce5d
#
_cell.length_a   1.000
_cell.length_b   1.000
_cell.length_c   1.000
_cell.angle_alpha   90.00
_cell.angle_beta   90.00
_cell.angle_gamma   90.00
#
_symmetry.space_group_name_H-M   'P 1'
#
loop_
_entity.id
_entity.type
_entity.pdbx_description
1 polymer ?
#
loop_
_entity_poly.entity_id
_entity_poly.type
_entity_poly.pdbx_seq_one_letter_code
_entity_poly.pdbx_strand_id
1 'polypeptide(L)'
;MSVLSLSLGKKTGRLPERRRPAFPMVALALLFSLLALLPLGFVVAVGFDTGWPTIKALVFRPRVGELLSNTLWLTVLAVPISIVLGVTLAWLTERTALAGRQLWSALAVAPLAIPAFVQSYAWVSAVPSLHGLSAGVFLSVLAYYPFIYMPVAAVLRRLDPTLEDVAASLGTPPWKVFFRVVLPQLRLAICGGALLVALHLLAEYGLYVMIRFDTFTTAIYDQFQSTFSGPAANMLAGVLALCCLAILLLESASRGKARYARIGAGAAREQKRLVLGKGAAFGAQLLLLLLVMLAMGVPLLVLCRWLWLGGIDNWLHADLWHSLRQTLLLGAGGALLTTVCAIPIAWLGVRYPRPLFRLLEGCNYITSSLPGIVTALALVTVTIHYARPVYQTEVTLFLAYLLMFMPRALINLRAGIAQAPVELENVARSLGRSPARALWSITLRLAAPGAAAGAALVFLGVSNELTATLLLSPLGTRTLSTGFWALTSEIDYVAAAPYALLMIVISLPLTAVLYMQSKKMAGL
;
A
#
# COMPACT_ATOMS: atom_id res chain seq x y z
N MET A 1 -33.80 22.61 60.66
CA MET A 1 -33.88 24.02 60.24
C MET A 1 -32.89 24.25 59.07
N SER A 2 -33.37 24.88 58.03
CA SER A 2 -32.73 25.40 56.80
C SER A 2 -32.08 24.39 55.89
N VAL A 3 -32.84 24.01 54.90
CA VAL A 3 -32.51 23.33 53.66
C VAL A 3 -31.85 24.33 52.73
N LEU A 4 -30.61 24.09 52.34
CA LEU A 4 -29.93 24.82 51.25
C LEU A 4 -30.30 24.16 49.96
N SER A 5 -31.21 24.75 49.19
CA SER A 5 -31.56 24.42 47.82
C SER A 5 -30.44 24.87 46.87
N LEU A 6 -29.57 23.95 46.50
CA LEU A 6 -28.62 24.15 45.37
C LEU A 6 -29.43 24.09 44.07
N SER A 7 -29.70 25.27 43.50
CA SER A 7 -30.21 25.42 42.14
C SER A 7 -29.18 24.89 41.13
N LEU A 8 -29.43 23.71 40.62
CA LEU A 8 -28.77 23.20 39.42
C LEU A 8 -29.13 24.09 38.21
N GLY A 9 -28.31 25.09 37.98
CA GLY A 9 -28.36 25.87 36.74
C GLY A 9 -28.20 24.93 35.54
N LYS A 10 -29.30 24.69 34.84
CA LYS A 10 -29.26 24.11 33.51
C LYS A 10 -28.31 24.95 32.63
N LYS A 11 -27.06 24.54 32.53
CA LYS A 11 -26.22 24.97 31.43
C LYS A 11 -26.88 24.48 30.15
N THR A 12 -27.71 25.33 29.54
CA THR A 12 -28.11 25.22 28.14
C THR A 12 -26.86 25.36 27.33
N GLY A 13 -26.12 24.26 27.17
CA GLY A 13 -25.04 24.18 26.20
C GLY A 13 -25.64 24.46 24.83
N ARG A 14 -25.48 25.68 24.33
CA ARG A 14 -25.71 25.99 22.93
C ARG A 14 -24.93 24.93 22.15
N LEU A 15 -25.64 24.08 21.43
CA LEU A 15 -25.05 23.18 20.45
C LEU A 15 -24.09 24.02 19.61
N PRO A 16 -22.83 23.60 19.41
CA PRO A 16 -21.90 24.38 18.62
C PRO A 16 -22.56 24.66 17.27
N GLU A 17 -22.68 25.95 16.92
CA GLU A 17 -23.18 26.39 15.63
C GLU A 17 -22.60 25.48 14.55
N ARG A 18 -23.47 24.83 13.76
CA ARG A 18 -23.10 24.00 12.61
C ARG A 18 -22.39 24.89 11.58
N ARG A 19 -21.12 25.17 11.82
CA ARG A 19 -20.29 25.96 10.91
C ARG A 19 -20.28 25.28 9.55
N ARG A 20 -20.58 26.06 8.50
CA ARG A 20 -20.50 25.60 7.12
C ARG A 20 -19.03 25.55 6.73
N PRO A 21 -18.56 24.46 6.06
CA PRO A 21 -17.20 24.41 5.55
C PRO A 21 -17.00 25.47 4.46
N ALA A 22 -15.78 25.94 4.29
CA ALA A 22 -15.44 26.90 3.23
C ALA A 22 -15.73 26.29 1.84
N PHE A 23 -16.48 27.01 1.01
CA PHE A 23 -16.89 26.54 -0.32
C PHE A 23 -15.72 26.02 -1.17
N PRO A 24 -14.56 26.72 -1.28
CA PRO A 24 -13.45 26.23 -2.10
C PRO A 24 -12.89 24.88 -1.63
N MET A 25 -12.88 24.62 -0.32
CA MET A 25 -12.44 23.31 0.21
C MET A 25 -13.39 22.18 -0.19
N VAL A 26 -14.70 22.46 -0.19
CA VAL A 26 -15.70 21.48 -0.62
C VAL A 26 -15.60 21.24 -2.12
N ALA A 27 -15.45 22.30 -2.91
CA ALA A 27 -15.30 22.22 -4.36
C ALA A 27 -14.05 21.39 -4.76
N LEU A 28 -12.90 21.63 -4.12
CA LEU A 28 -11.68 20.85 -4.36
C LEU A 28 -11.84 19.40 -3.93
N ALA A 29 -12.44 19.12 -2.78
CA ALA A 29 -12.68 17.75 -2.33
C ALA A 29 -13.62 17.00 -3.28
N LEU A 30 -14.67 17.66 -3.79
CA LEU A 30 -15.56 17.10 -4.81
C LEU A 30 -14.79 16.82 -6.10
N LEU A 31 -14.01 17.77 -6.59
CA LEU A 31 -13.21 17.62 -7.81
C LEU A 31 -12.29 16.40 -7.73
N PHE A 32 -11.46 16.32 -6.69
CA PHE A 32 -10.51 15.21 -6.56
C PHE A 32 -11.19 13.86 -6.31
N SER A 33 -12.31 13.83 -5.59
CA SER A 33 -13.05 12.60 -5.38
C SER A 33 -13.82 12.14 -6.64
N LEU A 34 -14.27 13.05 -7.48
CA LEU A 34 -14.85 12.72 -8.78
C LEU A 34 -13.77 12.22 -9.75
N LEU A 35 -12.61 12.90 -9.78
CA LEU A 35 -11.45 12.43 -10.56
C LEU A 35 -11.02 11.03 -10.11
N ALA A 36 -11.04 10.73 -8.81
CA ALA A 36 -10.73 9.40 -8.31
C ALA A 36 -11.65 8.31 -8.86
N LEU A 37 -12.91 8.61 -9.15
CA LEU A 37 -13.84 7.65 -9.75
C LEU A 37 -13.69 7.49 -11.27
N LEU A 38 -12.85 8.32 -11.93
CA LEU A 38 -12.67 8.27 -13.38
C LEU A 38 -12.29 6.88 -13.91
N PRO A 39 -11.32 6.13 -13.32
CA PRO A 39 -10.98 4.80 -13.83
C PRO A 39 -12.14 3.80 -13.72
N LEU A 40 -12.90 3.85 -12.63
CA LEU A 40 -14.06 2.98 -12.42
C LEU A 40 -15.21 3.35 -13.37
N GLY A 41 -15.51 4.66 -13.48
CA GLY A 41 -16.51 5.18 -14.41
C GLY A 41 -16.19 4.85 -15.86
N PHE A 42 -14.91 4.91 -16.22
CA PHE A 42 -14.43 4.54 -17.54
C PHE A 42 -14.68 3.04 -17.85
N VAL A 43 -14.34 2.14 -16.94
CA VAL A 43 -14.60 0.70 -17.12
C VAL A 43 -16.08 0.43 -17.36
N VAL A 44 -16.95 1.12 -16.61
CA VAL A 44 -18.41 1.01 -16.77
C VAL A 44 -18.86 1.57 -18.11
N ALA A 45 -18.39 2.75 -18.50
CA ALA A 45 -18.75 3.41 -19.78
C ALA A 45 -18.35 2.54 -20.98
N VAL A 46 -17.11 2.06 -21.02
CA VAL A 46 -16.65 1.15 -22.08
C VAL A 46 -17.46 -0.13 -22.13
N GLY A 47 -17.90 -0.65 -20.97
CA GLY A 47 -18.82 -1.79 -20.92
C GLY A 47 -20.14 -1.52 -21.65
N PHE A 48 -20.72 -0.34 -21.49
CA PHE A 48 -21.95 0.05 -22.20
C PHE A 48 -21.72 0.28 -23.70
N ASP A 49 -20.63 0.96 -24.06
CA ASP A 49 -20.32 1.29 -25.47
C ASP A 49 -19.98 0.04 -26.30
N THR A 50 -19.32 -0.96 -25.70
CA THR A 50 -18.91 -2.18 -26.39
C THR A 50 -20.09 -3.09 -26.75
N GLY A 51 -21.20 -3.00 -26.00
CA GLY A 51 -22.41 -3.82 -26.20
C GLY A 51 -22.27 -5.27 -25.74
N TRP A 52 -23.39 -5.83 -25.28
CA TRP A 52 -23.41 -7.16 -24.68
C TRP A 52 -22.89 -8.33 -25.56
N PRO A 53 -23.20 -8.39 -26.87
CA PRO A 53 -22.68 -9.46 -27.72
C PRO A 53 -21.14 -9.48 -27.77
N THR A 54 -20.52 -8.32 -27.92
CA THR A 54 -19.06 -8.17 -27.98
C THR A 54 -18.42 -8.45 -26.61
N ILE A 55 -19.01 -7.97 -25.51
CA ILE A 55 -18.57 -8.28 -24.15
C ILE A 55 -18.57 -9.80 -23.95
N LYS A 56 -19.68 -10.48 -24.32
CA LYS A 56 -19.79 -11.93 -24.21
C LYS A 56 -18.69 -12.64 -25.01
N ALA A 57 -18.42 -12.21 -26.24
CA ALA A 57 -17.38 -12.79 -27.09
C ALA A 57 -15.96 -12.55 -26.55
N LEU A 58 -15.71 -11.42 -25.90
CA LEU A 58 -14.39 -11.07 -25.37
C LEU A 58 -14.12 -11.63 -23.98
N VAL A 59 -15.11 -11.66 -23.09
CA VAL A 59 -14.96 -12.08 -21.68
C VAL A 59 -15.07 -13.60 -21.52
N PHE A 60 -15.96 -14.26 -22.28
CA PHE A 60 -16.17 -15.70 -22.14
C PHE A 60 -15.29 -16.53 -23.09
N ARG A 61 -14.09 -16.03 -23.41
CA ARG A 61 -13.05 -16.78 -24.13
C ARG A 61 -12.33 -17.75 -23.19
N PRO A 62 -11.86 -18.91 -23.70
CA PRO A 62 -11.02 -19.83 -22.90
C PRO A 62 -9.82 -19.15 -22.23
N ARG A 63 -9.18 -18.20 -22.94
CA ARG A 63 -8.03 -17.44 -22.42
C ARG A 63 -8.37 -16.64 -21.16
N VAL A 64 -9.55 -16.02 -21.08
CA VAL A 64 -9.98 -15.28 -19.88
C VAL A 64 -10.23 -16.24 -18.71
N GLY A 65 -10.77 -17.41 -18.99
CA GLY A 65 -10.91 -18.49 -17.99
C GLY A 65 -9.56 -18.94 -17.43
N GLU A 66 -8.55 -19.10 -18.29
CA GLU A 66 -7.18 -19.41 -17.90
C GLU A 66 -6.57 -18.31 -17.02
N LEU A 67 -6.66 -17.04 -17.43
CA LEU A 67 -6.17 -15.91 -16.65
C LEU A 67 -6.85 -15.82 -15.28
N LEU A 68 -8.16 -16.05 -15.23
CA LEU A 68 -8.92 -16.07 -13.98
C LEU A 68 -8.45 -17.22 -13.08
N SER A 69 -8.30 -18.41 -13.63
CA SER A 69 -7.79 -19.59 -12.91
C SER A 69 -6.39 -19.31 -12.34
N ASN A 70 -5.47 -18.80 -13.15
CA ASN A 70 -4.10 -18.45 -12.76
C ASN A 70 -4.10 -17.43 -11.61
N THR A 71 -4.87 -16.36 -11.74
CA THR A 71 -4.97 -15.30 -10.73
C THR A 71 -5.61 -15.79 -9.44
N LEU A 72 -6.63 -16.65 -9.53
CA LEU A 72 -7.29 -17.26 -8.36
C LEU A 72 -6.34 -18.20 -7.62
N TRP A 73 -5.69 -19.14 -8.33
CA TRP A 73 -4.75 -20.08 -7.71
C TRP A 73 -3.56 -19.35 -7.09
N LEU A 74 -3.02 -18.34 -7.77
CA LEU A 74 -1.98 -17.50 -7.21
C LEU A 74 -2.42 -16.87 -5.87
N THR A 75 -3.61 -16.29 -5.84
CA THR A 75 -4.14 -15.61 -4.65
C THR A 75 -4.45 -16.60 -3.53
N VAL A 76 -5.11 -17.72 -3.85
CA VAL A 76 -5.51 -18.77 -2.88
C VAL A 76 -4.29 -19.44 -2.26
N LEU A 77 -3.17 -19.53 -2.96
CA LEU A 77 -1.94 -20.13 -2.43
C LEU A 77 -1.07 -19.09 -1.71
N ALA A 78 -0.82 -17.94 -2.35
CA ALA A 78 0.13 -16.97 -1.80
C ALA A 78 -0.40 -16.26 -0.54
N VAL A 79 -1.70 -15.90 -0.48
CA VAL A 79 -2.25 -15.16 0.67
C VAL A 79 -2.22 -15.98 1.96
N PRO A 80 -2.69 -17.24 2.03
CA PRO A 80 -2.59 -18.05 3.25
C PRO A 80 -1.15 -18.31 3.69
N ILE A 81 -0.23 -18.58 2.75
CA ILE A 81 1.18 -18.77 3.08
C ILE A 81 1.76 -17.50 3.69
N SER A 82 1.45 -16.33 3.10
CA SER A 82 1.87 -15.02 3.63
C SER A 82 1.28 -14.74 5.02
N ILE A 83 0.02 -15.16 5.27
CA ILE A 83 -0.62 -15.05 6.60
C ILE A 83 0.15 -15.89 7.63
N VAL A 84 0.37 -17.15 7.34
CA VAL A 84 1.08 -18.05 8.25
C VAL A 84 2.47 -17.51 8.53
N LEU A 85 3.20 -17.10 7.49
CA LEU A 85 4.55 -16.57 7.61
C LEU A 85 4.56 -15.24 8.40
N GLY A 86 3.73 -14.27 8.01
CA GLY A 86 3.68 -12.95 8.65
C GLY A 86 3.26 -13.01 10.12
N VAL A 87 2.27 -13.85 10.46
CA VAL A 87 1.82 -14.05 11.85
C VAL A 87 2.90 -14.75 12.67
N THR A 88 3.53 -15.81 12.14
CA THR A 88 4.62 -16.54 12.82
C THR A 88 5.78 -15.62 13.13
N LEU A 89 6.23 -14.83 12.14
CA LEU A 89 7.34 -13.89 12.31
C LEU A 89 7.00 -12.81 13.33
N ALA A 90 5.78 -12.24 13.27
CA ALA A 90 5.33 -11.25 14.24
C ALA A 90 5.27 -11.81 15.66
N TRP A 91 4.80 -13.05 15.82
CA TRP A 91 4.80 -13.72 17.12
C TRP A 91 6.23 -13.98 17.64
N LEU A 92 7.12 -14.49 16.79
CA LEU A 92 8.53 -14.75 17.16
C LEU A 92 9.25 -13.47 17.60
N THR A 93 9.08 -12.36 16.87
CA THR A 93 9.80 -11.12 17.14
C THR A 93 9.21 -10.32 18.30
N GLU A 94 7.88 -10.39 18.53
CA GLU A 94 7.22 -9.56 19.55
C GLU A 94 6.93 -10.29 20.85
N ARG A 95 6.64 -11.61 20.81
CA ARG A 95 6.18 -12.40 21.96
C ARG A 95 7.24 -13.30 22.56
N THR A 96 8.38 -13.49 21.90
CA THR A 96 9.44 -14.35 22.41
C THR A 96 10.69 -13.56 22.81
N ALA A 97 11.48 -14.16 23.72
CA ALA A 97 12.78 -13.63 24.15
C ALA A 97 13.91 -14.09 23.20
N LEU A 98 13.66 -13.99 21.86
CA LEU A 98 14.61 -14.41 20.85
C LEU A 98 15.83 -13.48 20.81
N ALA A 99 17.04 -14.03 20.73
CA ALA A 99 18.27 -13.24 20.59
C ALA A 99 18.24 -12.44 19.27
N GLY A 100 18.60 -11.15 19.34
CA GLY A 100 18.63 -10.29 18.16
C GLY A 100 17.24 -9.91 17.60
N ARG A 101 16.16 -10.08 18.35
CA ARG A 101 14.77 -9.84 17.91
C ARG A 101 14.53 -8.49 17.26
N GLN A 102 15.24 -7.42 17.70
CA GLN A 102 15.10 -6.08 17.09
C GLN A 102 15.68 -6.05 15.67
N LEU A 103 16.79 -6.75 15.47
CA LEU A 103 17.38 -6.93 14.15
C LEU A 103 16.45 -7.77 13.27
N TRP A 104 15.96 -8.89 13.77
CA TRP A 104 15.00 -9.74 13.03
C TRP A 104 13.71 -8.98 12.67
N SER A 105 13.22 -8.15 13.58
CA SER A 105 12.04 -7.29 13.31
C SER A 105 12.29 -6.28 12.19
N ALA A 106 13.49 -5.70 12.11
CA ALA A 106 13.87 -4.80 11.03
C ALA A 106 14.05 -5.56 9.70
N LEU A 107 14.75 -6.71 9.74
CA LEU A 107 14.97 -7.55 8.57
C LEU A 107 13.68 -8.18 8.02
N ALA A 108 12.67 -8.43 8.88
CA ALA A 108 11.37 -8.92 8.44
C ALA A 108 10.60 -7.90 7.58
N VAL A 109 10.88 -6.61 7.71
CA VAL A 109 10.25 -5.53 6.92
C VAL A 109 11.11 -5.13 5.71
N ALA A 110 12.41 -5.37 5.79
CA ALA A 110 13.38 -4.93 4.79
C ALA A 110 13.12 -5.39 3.34
N PRO A 111 12.49 -6.56 3.06
CA PRO A 111 12.13 -6.94 1.68
C PRO A 111 11.24 -5.92 0.95
N LEU A 112 10.46 -5.10 1.66
CA LEU A 112 9.70 -4.00 1.03
C LEU A 112 10.56 -2.92 0.36
N ALA A 113 11.86 -2.88 0.68
CA ALA A 113 12.79 -1.98 0.02
C ALA A 113 13.20 -2.47 -1.39
N ILE A 114 12.99 -3.76 -1.69
CA ILE A 114 13.29 -4.34 -2.99
C ILE A 114 11.99 -4.41 -3.80
N PRO A 115 11.85 -3.67 -4.93
CA PRO A 115 10.69 -3.82 -5.79
C PRO A 115 10.49 -5.27 -6.25
N ALA A 116 9.24 -5.73 -6.34
CA ALA A 116 8.95 -7.14 -6.62
C ALA A 116 9.52 -7.62 -7.97
N PHE A 117 9.51 -6.74 -8.98
CA PHE A 117 10.11 -7.06 -10.28
C PHE A 117 11.66 -7.09 -10.24
N VAL A 118 12.31 -6.35 -9.35
CA VAL A 118 13.76 -6.46 -9.10
C VAL A 118 14.08 -7.77 -8.39
N GLN A 119 13.22 -8.19 -7.46
CA GLN A 119 13.36 -9.48 -6.80
C GLN A 119 13.23 -10.63 -7.80
N SER A 120 12.25 -10.58 -8.71
CA SER A 120 12.09 -11.61 -9.74
C SER A 120 13.27 -11.64 -10.73
N TYR A 121 13.77 -10.47 -11.15
CA TYR A 121 14.99 -10.37 -11.94
C TYR A 121 16.16 -11.12 -11.29
N ALA A 122 16.41 -10.87 -10.02
CA ALA A 122 17.51 -11.52 -9.32
C ALA A 122 17.35 -13.06 -9.27
N TRP A 123 16.12 -13.52 -8.96
CA TRP A 123 15.84 -14.95 -8.90
C TRP A 123 15.88 -15.63 -10.27
N VAL A 124 15.32 -15.02 -11.31
CA VAL A 124 15.34 -15.59 -12.66
C VAL A 124 16.75 -15.61 -13.25
N SER A 125 17.56 -14.58 -12.98
CA SER A 125 18.96 -14.58 -13.42
C SER A 125 19.83 -15.60 -12.67
N ALA A 126 19.47 -15.95 -11.40
CA ALA A 126 20.15 -17.00 -10.64
C ALA A 126 19.68 -18.42 -11.01
N VAL A 127 18.36 -18.56 -11.24
CA VAL A 127 17.69 -19.84 -11.50
C VAL A 127 16.75 -19.66 -12.71
N PRO A 128 17.27 -19.77 -13.95
CA PRO A 128 16.46 -19.52 -15.17
C PRO A 128 15.30 -20.48 -15.38
N SER A 129 15.29 -21.63 -14.68
CA SER A 129 14.18 -22.59 -14.68
C SER A 129 12.99 -22.17 -13.82
N LEU A 130 13.11 -21.05 -13.09
CA LEU A 130 12.05 -20.56 -12.21
C LEU A 130 10.94 -19.86 -13.03
N HIS A 131 9.80 -20.54 -13.24
CA HIS A 131 8.70 -20.03 -14.06
C HIS A 131 7.32 -20.53 -13.57
N GLY A 132 6.25 -19.89 -14.04
CA GLY A 132 4.87 -20.31 -13.82
C GLY A 132 4.33 -20.07 -12.42
N LEU A 133 3.25 -20.77 -12.04
CA LEU A 133 2.50 -20.55 -10.80
C LEU A 133 3.35 -20.73 -9.54
N SER A 134 4.17 -21.77 -9.48
CA SER A 134 5.01 -22.06 -8.30
C SER A 134 6.02 -20.94 -8.03
N ALA A 135 6.67 -20.43 -9.09
CA ALA A 135 7.54 -19.28 -9.02
C ALA A 135 6.78 -18.02 -8.59
N GLY A 136 5.58 -17.82 -9.15
CA GLY A 136 4.69 -16.70 -8.81
C GLY A 136 4.31 -16.70 -7.33
N VAL A 137 3.89 -17.84 -6.79
CA VAL A 137 3.57 -17.98 -5.35
C VAL A 137 4.80 -17.72 -4.50
N PHE A 138 5.93 -18.37 -4.81
CA PHE A 138 7.17 -18.25 -4.05
C PHE A 138 7.66 -16.81 -3.96
N LEU A 139 7.83 -16.15 -5.10
CA LEU A 139 8.35 -14.77 -5.15
C LEU A 139 7.36 -13.77 -4.54
N SER A 140 6.07 -13.95 -4.81
CA SER A 140 5.04 -13.07 -4.23
C SER A 140 4.98 -13.17 -2.71
N VAL A 141 5.11 -14.37 -2.15
CA VAL A 141 5.17 -14.54 -0.69
C VAL A 141 6.39 -13.82 -0.12
N LEU A 142 7.58 -13.99 -0.72
CA LEU A 142 8.80 -13.32 -0.27
C LEU A 142 8.72 -11.79 -0.36
N ALA A 143 8.04 -11.25 -1.38
CA ALA A 143 7.89 -9.81 -1.57
C ALA A 143 6.86 -9.19 -0.62
N TYR A 144 5.74 -9.89 -0.35
CA TYR A 144 4.55 -9.26 0.22
C TYR A 144 4.16 -9.71 1.63
N TYR A 145 4.78 -10.76 2.22
CA TYR A 145 4.50 -11.14 3.61
C TYR A 145 4.67 -9.98 4.63
N PRO A 146 5.54 -8.98 4.42
CA PRO A 146 5.68 -7.89 5.38
C PRO A 146 4.42 -7.04 5.54
N PHE A 147 3.52 -7.02 4.54
CA PHE A 147 2.21 -6.34 4.65
C PHE A 147 1.29 -6.99 5.69
N ILE A 148 1.50 -8.27 6.01
CA ILE A 148 0.81 -8.96 7.10
C ILE A 148 1.60 -8.83 8.39
N TYR A 149 2.91 -9.01 8.33
CA TYR A 149 3.80 -8.90 9.49
C TYR A 149 3.61 -7.57 10.23
N MET A 150 3.67 -6.44 9.52
CA MET A 150 3.66 -5.10 10.14
C MET A 150 2.39 -4.82 10.98
N PRO A 151 1.17 -4.95 10.46
CA PRO A 151 -0.03 -4.70 11.24
C PRO A 151 -0.22 -5.72 12.37
N VAL A 152 0.13 -6.98 12.16
CA VAL A 152 0.06 -8.03 13.19
C VAL A 152 1.04 -7.74 14.32
N ALA A 153 2.30 -7.40 14.02
CA ALA A 153 3.30 -7.01 15.01
C ALA A 153 2.86 -5.77 15.81
N ALA A 154 2.28 -4.76 15.13
CA ALA A 154 1.77 -3.56 15.78
C ALA A 154 0.62 -3.86 16.77
N VAL A 155 -0.28 -4.78 16.44
CA VAL A 155 -1.35 -5.21 17.35
C VAL A 155 -0.79 -6.05 18.50
N LEU A 156 0.11 -7.00 18.22
CA LEU A 156 0.74 -7.83 19.27
C LEU A 156 1.45 -7.02 20.34
N ARG A 157 2.07 -5.89 19.98
CA ARG A 157 2.72 -4.97 20.95
C ARG A 157 1.74 -4.29 21.88
N ARG A 158 0.49 -4.09 21.44
CA ARG A 158 -0.56 -3.36 22.19
C ARG A 158 -1.56 -4.25 22.91
N LEU A 159 -1.49 -5.55 22.65
CA LEU A 159 -2.44 -6.51 23.20
C LEU A 159 -2.28 -6.59 24.72
N ASP A 160 -3.40 -6.50 25.46
CA ASP A 160 -3.41 -6.64 26.92
C ASP A 160 -3.14 -8.11 27.31
N PRO A 161 -2.08 -8.39 28.07
CA PRO A 161 -1.75 -9.76 28.49
C PRO A 161 -2.75 -10.36 29.48
N THR A 162 -3.62 -9.55 30.08
CA THR A 162 -4.56 -9.99 31.14
C THR A 162 -5.42 -11.16 30.70
N LEU A 163 -5.93 -11.16 29.46
CA LEU A 163 -6.75 -12.27 28.93
C LEU A 163 -5.94 -13.55 28.76
N GLU A 164 -4.67 -13.43 28.40
CA GLU A 164 -3.75 -14.56 28.26
C GLU A 164 -3.40 -15.13 29.64
N ASP A 165 -3.12 -14.25 30.62
CA ASP A 165 -2.81 -14.63 32.00
C ASP A 165 -4.00 -15.35 32.65
N VAL A 166 -5.24 -14.86 32.45
CA VAL A 166 -6.47 -15.50 32.92
C VAL A 166 -6.66 -16.89 32.30
N ALA A 167 -6.47 -17.01 30.99
CA ALA A 167 -6.58 -18.30 30.31
C ALA A 167 -5.52 -19.29 30.80
N ALA A 168 -4.30 -18.82 31.02
CA ALA A 168 -3.19 -19.63 31.57
C ALA A 168 -3.45 -20.06 33.02
N SER A 169 -4.00 -19.18 33.88
CA SER A 169 -4.36 -19.52 35.27
C SER A 169 -5.48 -20.55 35.38
N LEU A 170 -6.33 -20.65 34.34
CA LEU A 170 -7.35 -21.69 34.18
C LEU A 170 -6.78 -23.02 33.61
N GLY A 171 -5.44 -23.16 33.53
CA GLY A 171 -4.78 -24.38 33.05
C GLY A 171 -4.78 -24.56 31.53
N THR A 172 -5.10 -23.51 30.75
CA THR A 172 -5.08 -23.61 29.29
C THR A 172 -3.62 -23.62 28.77
N PRO A 173 -3.20 -24.62 27.99
CA PRO A 173 -1.83 -24.69 27.48
C PRO A 173 -1.54 -23.55 26.49
N PRO A 174 -0.27 -23.06 26.38
CA PRO A 174 0.10 -21.86 25.61
C PRO A 174 -0.36 -21.86 24.15
N TRP A 175 -0.31 -23.00 23.47
CA TRP A 175 -0.78 -23.10 22.09
C TRP A 175 -2.30 -22.89 21.94
N LYS A 176 -3.11 -23.37 22.92
CA LYS A 176 -4.56 -23.12 22.94
C LYS A 176 -4.86 -21.66 23.28
N VAL A 177 -4.09 -21.04 24.17
CA VAL A 177 -4.19 -19.59 24.46
C VAL A 177 -3.92 -18.80 23.17
N PHE A 178 -2.88 -19.13 22.41
CA PHE A 178 -2.60 -18.48 21.14
C PHE A 178 -3.79 -18.58 20.17
N PHE A 179 -4.28 -19.79 19.89
CA PHE A 179 -5.36 -19.98 18.90
C PHE A 179 -6.74 -19.47 19.36
N ARG A 180 -7.04 -19.52 20.65
CA ARG A 180 -8.38 -19.15 21.18
C ARG A 180 -8.45 -17.72 21.70
N VAL A 181 -7.36 -17.13 22.14
CA VAL A 181 -7.32 -15.80 22.75
C VAL A 181 -6.59 -14.78 21.88
N VAL A 182 -5.36 -15.09 21.47
CA VAL A 182 -4.52 -14.14 20.73
C VAL A 182 -4.95 -14.02 19.28
N LEU A 183 -5.01 -15.12 18.55
CA LEU A 183 -5.28 -15.13 17.11
C LEU A 183 -6.61 -14.46 16.72
N PRO A 184 -7.74 -14.66 17.46
CA PRO A 184 -8.98 -13.94 17.16
C PRO A 184 -8.86 -12.42 17.28
N GLN A 185 -8.02 -11.92 18.21
CA GLN A 185 -7.79 -10.48 18.39
C GLN A 185 -6.93 -9.88 17.24
N LEU A 186 -6.13 -10.72 16.57
CA LEU A 186 -5.34 -10.32 15.38
C LEU A 186 -6.16 -10.29 14.10
N ARG A 187 -7.41 -10.78 14.11
CA ARG A 187 -8.25 -10.96 12.91
C ARG A 187 -8.30 -9.71 12.02
N LEU A 188 -8.51 -8.53 12.59
CA LEU A 188 -8.58 -7.28 11.81
C LEU A 188 -7.24 -6.94 11.14
N ALA A 189 -6.12 -7.16 11.84
CA ALA A 189 -4.79 -6.91 11.29
C ALA A 189 -4.45 -7.92 10.19
N ILE A 190 -4.82 -9.19 10.39
CA ILE A 190 -4.63 -10.26 9.40
C ILE A 190 -5.47 -10.00 8.16
N CYS A 191 -6.77 -9.70 8.30
CA CYS A 191 -7.65 -9.42 7.16
C CYS A 191 -7.18 -8.20 6.38
N GLY A 192 -6.79 -7.10 7.06
CA GLY A 192 -6.26 -5.91 6.40
C GLY A 192 -4.95 -6.17 5.67
N GLY A 193 -4.02 -6.91 6.29
CA GLY A 193 -2.77 -7.32 5.64
C GLY A 193 -3.00 -8.27 4.46
N ALA A 194 -3.90 -9.24 4.60
CA ALA A 194 -4.29 -10.17 3.54
C ALA A 194 -4.92 -9.46 2.33
N LEU A 195 -5.77 -8.45 2.59
CA LEU A 195 -6.32 -7.59 1.53
C LEU A 195 -5.19 -6.88 0.77
N LEU A 196 -4.25 -6.28 1.49
CA LEU A 196 -3.12 -5.60 0.85
C LEU A 196 -2.29 -6.56 0.00
N VAL A 197 -1.98 -7.76 0.50
CA VAL A 197 -1.27 -8.78 -0.29
C VAL A 197 -2.09 -9.15 -1.52
N ALA A 198 -3.37 -9.50 -1.38
CA ALA A 198 -4.21 -9.89 -2.50
C ALA A 198 -4.30 -8.79 -3.59
N LEU A 199 -4.48 -7.53 -3.20
CA LEU A 199 -4.51 -6.41 -4.15
C LEU A 199 -3.16 -6.20 -4.85
N HIS A 200 -2.02 -6.40 -4.15
CA HIS A 200 -0.70 -6.33 -4.79
C HIS A 200 -0.51 -7.47 -5.78
N LEU A 201 -0.96 -8.71 -5.47
CA LEU A 201 -0.92 -9.83 -6.41
C LEU A 201 -1.71 -9.53 -7.69
N LEU A 202 -2.90 -8.92 -7.57
CA LEU A 202 -3.72 -8.56 -8.73
C LEU A 202 -3.17 -7.36 -9.50
N ALA A 203 -2.38 -6.52 -8.87
CA ALA A 203 -1.79 -5.32 -9.49
C ALA A 203 -0.41 -5.55 -10.08
N GLU A 204 0.27 -6.62 -9.69
CA GLU A 204 1.63 -6.89 -10.08
C GLU A 204 1.72 -7.30 -11.56
N TYR A 205 2.67 -6.67 -12.26
CA TYR A 205 2.94 -6.92 -13.69
C TYR A 205 4.36 -7.44 -13.88
N GLY A 206 5.36 -6.66 -13.43
CA GLY A 206 6.75 -6.89 -13.76
C GLY A 206 7.30 -8.22 -13.26
N LEU A 207 6.91 -8.62 -12.04
CA LEU A 207 7.29 -9.93 -11.48
C LEU A 207 6.79 -11.06 -12.36
N TYR A 208 5.50 -11.03 -12.77
CA TYR A 208 4.88 -12.16 -13.48
C TYR A 208 5.36 -12.28 -14.92
N VAL A 209 5.64 -11.18 -15.60
CA VAL A 209 6.26 -11.23 -16.94
C VAL A 209 7.64 -11.87 -16.87
N MET A 210 8.46 -11.51 -15.88
CA MET A 210 9.80 -12.08 -15.71
C MET A 210 9.79 -13.62 -15.54
N ILE A 211 8.80 -14.16 -14.82
CA ILE A 211 8.66 -15.60 -14.60
C ILE A 211 7.75 -16.28 -15.62
N ARG A 212 7.37 -15.59 -16.69
CA ARG A 212 6.49 -16.12 -17.76
C ARG A 212 5.19 -16.70 -17.20
N PHE A 213 4.54 -15.99 -16.29
CA PHE A 213 3.28 -16.38 -15.68
C PHE A 213 2.17 -15.43 -16.08
N ASP A 214 1.21 -15.92 -16.84
CA ASP A 214 0.11 -15.13 -17.39
C ASP A 214 -0.95 -14.83 -16.34
N THR A 215 -1.14 -13.54 -16.09
CA THR A 215 -2.17 -12.97 -15.24
C THR A 215 -3.00 -11.93 -16.01
N PHE A 216 -4.04 -11.37 -15.40
CA PHE A 216 -4.78 -10.28 -16.04
C PHE A 216 -3.91 -9.08 -16.38
N THR A 217 -2.98 -8.68 -15.49
CA THR A 217 -2.11 -7.52 -15.72
C THR A 217 -1.19 -7.72 -16.91
N THR A 218 -0.60 -8.89 -17.05
CA THR A 218 0.27 -9.23 -18.20
C THR A 218 -0.53 -9.26 -19.49
N ALA A 219 -1.72 -9.87 -19.48
CA ALA A 219 -2.58 -9.96 -20.65
C ALA A 219 -3.17 -8.60 -21.07
N ILE A 220 -3.51 -7.71 -20.12
CA ILE A 220 -3.97 -6.34 -20.44
C ILE A 220 -2.87 -5.57 -21.16
N TYR A 221 -1.65 -5.62 -20.63
CA TYR A 221 -0.51 -4.92 -21.24
C TYR A 221 -0.22 -5.45 -22.65
N ASP A 222 -0.19 -6.77 -22.80
CA ASP A 222 0.05 -7.43 -24.09
C ASP A 222 -1.04 -7.09 -25.12
N GLN A 223 -2.33 -7.13 -24.74
CA GLN A 223 -3.43 -6.74 -25.63
C GLN A 223 -3.34 -5.27 -26.06
N PHE A 224 -2.87 -4.40 -25.18
CA PHE A 224 -2.75 -2.98 -25.50
C PHE A 224 -1.53 -2.68 -26.38
N GLN A 225 -0.36 -3.24 -26.05
CA GLN A 225 0.92 -2.92 -26.68
C GLN A 225 1.20 -3.76 -27.94
N SER A 226 0.88 -5.06 -27.91
CA SER A 226 1.28 -5.98 -28.99
C SER A 226 0.17 -6.17 -30.02
N THR A 227 -1.09 -6.24 -29.57
CA THR A 227 -2.22 -6.45 -30.50
C THR A 227 -2.97 -5.18 -30.86
N PHE A 228 -2.63 -4.04 -30.23
CA PHE A 228 -3.31 -2.74 -30.39
C PHE A 228 -4.84 -2.81 -30.23
N SER A 229 -5.33 -3.80 -29.47
CA SER A 229 -6.75 -4.02 -29.23
C SER A 229 -7.22 -3.35 -27.94
N GLY A 230 -7.48 -2.03 -28.00
CA GLY A 230 -8.03 -1.25 -26.89
C GLY A 230 -9.30 -1.85 -26.28
N PRO A 231 -10.32 -2.25 -27.06
CA PRO A 231 -11.54 -2.87 -26.53
C PRO A 231 -11.26 -4.16 -25.76
N ALA A 232 -10.39 -5.04 -26.23
CA ALA A 232 -10.04 -6.27 -25.52
C ALA A 232 -9.29 -6.00 -24.22
N ALA A 233 -8.31 -5.09 -24.23
CA ALA A 233 -7.59 -4.66 -23.04
C ALA A 233 -8.55 -4.06 -21.98
N ASN A 234 -9.48 -3.21 -22.40
CA ASN A 234 -10.48 -2.59 -21.52
C ASN A 234 -11.43 -3.62 -20.90
N MET A 235 -11.84 -4.66 -21.64
CA MET A 235 -12.68 -5.73 -21.08
C MET A 235 -11.93 -6.57 -20.04
N LEU A 236 -10.67 -6.91 -20.30
CA LEU A 236 -9.82 -7.56 -19.30
C LEU A 236 -9.61 -6.68 -18.06
N ALA A 237 -9.40 -5.38 -18.24
CA ALA A 237 -9.30 -4.41 -17.14
C ALA A 237 -10.59 -4.35 -16.31
N GLY A 238 -11.75 -4.45 -16.96
CA GLY A 238 -13.05 -4.55 -16.31
C GLY A 238 -13.19 -5.80 -15.44
N VAL A 239 -12.81 -6.97 -15.96
CA VAL A 239 -12.81 -8.23 -15.19
C VAL A 239 -11.86 -8.15 -14.01
N LEU A 240 -10.66 -7.61 -14.20
CA LEU A 240 -9.68 -7.41 -13.13
C LEU A 240 -10.21 -6.47 -12.04
N ALA A 241 -10.84 -5.35 -12.42
CA ALA A 241 -11.47 -4.42 -11.49
C ALA A 241 -12.59 -5.10 -10.67
N LEU A 242 -13.41 -5.94 -11.30
CA LEU A 242 -14.42 -6.74 -10.59
C LEU A 242 -13.80 -7.74 -9.62
N CYS A 243 -12.70 -8.39 -9.97
CA CYS A 243 -11.94 -9.26 -9.05
C CYS A 243 -11.43 -8.47 -7.83
N CYS A 244 -10.87 -7.28 -8.02
CA CYS A 244 -10.41 -6.41 -6.93
C CYS A 244 -11.56 -5.99 -6.01
N LEU A 245 -12.69 -5.58 -6.58
CA LEU A 245 -13.88 -5.23 -5.81
C LEU A 245 -14.46 -6.42 -5.06
N ALA A 246 -14.46 -7.62 -5.66
CA ALA A 246 -14.89 -8.85 -5.00
C ALA A 246 -14.03 -9.18 -3.77
N ILE A 247 -12.70 -9.04 -3.88
CA ILE A 247 -11.77 -9.25 -2.76
C ILE A 247 -12.02 -8.20 -1.67
N LEU A 248 -12.24 -6.94 -2.02
CA LEU A 248 -12.56 -5.87 -1.07
C LEU A 248 -13.87 -6.16 -0.32
N LEU A 249 -14.91 -6.61 -1.01
CA LEU A 249 -16.19 -6.99 -0.40
C LEU A 249 -16.04 -8.22 0.51
N LEU A 250 -15.30 -9.23 0.07
CA LEU A 250 -15.02 -10.45 0.86
C LEU A 250 -14.28 -10.10 2.15
N GLU A 251 -13.27 -9.23 2.08
CA GLU A 251 -12.53 -8.76 3.24
C GLU A 251 -13.43 -7.96 4.18
N SER A 252 -14.25 -7.04 3.64
CA SER A 252 -15.21 -6.27 4.43
C SER A 252 -16.20 -7.16 5.19
N ALA A 253 -16.71 -8.21 4.55
CA ALA A 253 -17.56 -9.23 5.17
C ALA A 253 -16.80 -10.04 6.24
N SER A 254 -15.52 -10.31 6.02
CA SER A 254 -14.65 -11.08 6.92
C SER A 254 -14.29 -10.33 8.20
N ARG A 255 -14.29 -9.00 8.21
CA ARG A 255 -13.92 -8.19 9.41
C ARG A 255 -14.80 -8.48 10.62
N GLY A 256 -16.07 -8.82 10.43
CA GLY A 256 -17.02 -9.04 11.50
C GLY A 256 -17.38 -7.76 12.28
N LYS A 257 -18.31 -7.86 13.23
CA LYS A 257 -18.78 -6.72 14.06
C LYS A 257 -18.00 -6.57 15.38
N ALA A 258 -17.12 -7.50 15.72
CA ALA A 258 -16.41 -7.51 16.99
C ALA A 258 -15.38 -6.38 17.07
N ARG A 259 -15.62 -5.42 17.92
CA ARG A 259 -14.66 -4.37 18.30
C ARG A 259 -14.01 -4.81 19.61
N TYR A 260 -12.77 -5.26 19.54
CA TYR A 260 -11.98 -5.50 20.75
C TYR A 260 -11.49 -4.14 21.28
N ALA A 261 -12.27 -3.57 22.22
CA ALA A 261 -11.85 -2.40 22.95
C ALA A 261 -10.97 -2.85 24.13
N ARG A 262 -9.90 -2.12 24.40
CA ARG A 262 -9.08 -2.32 25.58
C ARG A 262 -9.95 -2.10 26.84
N ILE A 263 -9.99 -3.09 27.71
CA ILE A 263 -10.72 -3.00 28.99
C ILE A 263 -9.73 -2.45 30.02
N GLY A 264 -9.85 -1.15 30.36
CA GLY A 264 -9.06 -0.49 31.41
C GLY A 264 -8.35 0.79 30.96
N ALA A 265 -8.28 1.76 31.88
CA ALA A 265 -7.65 3.07 31.69
C ALA A 265 -6.16 3.12 32.15
N GLY A 266 -5.58 1.98 32.56
CA GLY A 266 -4.20 1.90 33.06
C GLY A 266 -3.13 1.88 31.97
N ALA A 267 -1.87 2.19 32.31
CA ALA A 267 -0.73 2.00 31.45
C ALA A 267 -0.61 0.52 31.02
N ALA A 268 -0.23 0.27 29.77
CA ALA A 268 -0.05 -1.10 29.30
C ALA A 268 1.02 -1.79 30.16
N ARG A 269 0.63 -2.88 30.83
CA ARG A 269 1.61 -3.71 31.54
C ARG A 269 2.60 -4.28 30.54
N GLU A 270 3.87 -4.16 30.85
CA GLU A 270 4.91 -4.76 30.00
C GLU A 270 4.74 -6.27 29.97
N GLN A 271 4.58 -6.82 28.78
CA GLN A 271 4.26 -8.23 28.59
C GLN A 271 5.49 -9.07 28.82
N LYS A 272 5.41 -10.09 29.67
CA LYS A 272 6.46 -11.08 29.84
C LYS A 272 6.64 -11.89 28.56
N ARG A 273 7.85 -11.87 28.01
CA ARG A 273 8.18 -12.60 26.79
C ARG A 273 8.39 -14.08 27.09
N LEU A 274 7.89 -14.91 26.19
CA LEU A 274 8.05 -16.35 26.29
C LEU A 274 9.51 -16.73 26.03
N VAL A 275 10.14 -17.42 26.97
CA VAL A 275 11.47 -17.99 26.78
C VAL A 275 11.32 -19.30 26.02
N LEU A 276 11.87 -19.38 24.83
CA LEU A 276 11.86 -20.60 24.03
C LEU A 276 12.94 -21.57 24.53
N GLY A 277 12.63 -22.85 24.52
CA GLY A 277 13.67 -23.88 24.73
C GLY A 277 14.76 -23.79 23.67
N LYS A 278 15.98 -24.23 23.97
CA LYS A 278 17.18 -24.11 23.08
C LYS A 278 16.91 -24.58 21.64
N GLY A 279 16.26 -25.74 21.47
CA GLY A 279 15.93 -26.28 20.15
C GLY A 279 14.93 -25.44 19.40
N ALA A 280 13.85 -24.96 20.06
CA ALA A 280 12.85 -24.08 19.46
C ALA A 280 13.43 -22.70 19.10
N ALA A 281 14.30 -22.15 19.94
CA ALA A 281 15.01 -20.90 19.67
C ALA A 281 15.93 -21.02 18.46
N PHE A 282 16.68 -22.12 18.35
CA PHE A 282 17.54 -22.41 17.20
C PHE A 282 16.70 -22.56 15.91
N GLY A 283 15.59 -23.33 15.94
CA GLY A 283 14.69 -23.49 14.80
C GLY A 283 14.06 -22.16 14.37
N ALA A 284 13.67 -21.31 15.32
CA ALA A 284 13.15 -19.96 15.04
C ALA A 284 14.20 -19.05 14.37
N GLN A 285 15.44 -19.06 14.85
CA GLN A 285 16.53 -18.29 14.24
C GLN A 285 16.86 -18.80 12.84
N LEU A 286 16.88 -20.12 12.64
CA LEU A 286 17.12 -20.72 11.33
C LEU A 286 16.01 -20.34 10.33
N LEU A 287 14.74 -20.37 10.74
CA LEU A 287 13.61 -19.93 9.92
C LEU A 287 13.75 -18.45 9.50
N LEU A 288 14.06 -17.57 10.47
CA LEU A 288 14.26 -16.14 10.21
C LEU A 288 15.45 -15.90 9.28
N LEU A 289 16.58 -16.60 9.52
CA LEU A 289 17.75 -16.50 8.67
C LEU A 289 17.45 -16.97 7.25
N LEU A 290 16.83 -18.15 7.10
CA LEU A 290 16.45 -18.68 5.79
C LEU A 290 15.55 -17.72 5.02
N LEU A 291 14.53 -17.18 5.68
CA LEU A 291 13.63 -16.24 5.04
C LEU A 291 14.35 -14.96 4.59
N VAL A 292 15.19 -14.38 5.45
CA VAL A 292 15.96 -13.17 5.12
C VAL A 292 16.94 -13.46 3.97
N MET A 293 17.59 -14.63 3.99
CA MET A 293 18.47 -15.03 2.88
C MET A 293 17.72 -15.20 1.56
N LEU A 294 16.53 -15.80 1.58
CA LEU A 294 15.72 -15.94 0.37
C LEU A 294 15.13 -14.60 -0.10
N ALA A 295 14.63 -13.78 0.80
CA ALA A 295 13.94 -12.54 0.44
C ALA A 295 14.88 -11.37 0.10
N MET A 296 16.08 -11.35 0.71
CA MET A 296 17.07 -10.28 0.53
C MET A 296 18.44 -10.77 0.13
N GLY A 297 18.93 -11.85 0.78
CA GLY A 297 20.28 -12.35 0.57
C GLY A 297 20.52 -12.74 -0.89
N VAL A 298 19.65 -13.56 -1.47
CA VAL A 298 19.77 -13.96 -2.89
C VAL A 298 19.68 -12.75 -3.82
N PRO A 299 18.66 -11.86 -3.74
CA PRO A 299 18.60 -10.67 -4.58
C PRO A 299 19.85 -9.78 -4.46
N LEU A 300 20.33 -9.52 -3.26
CA LEU A 300 21.52 -8.68 -3.06
C LEU A 300 22.79 -9.34 -3.56
N LEU A 301 22.99 -10.64 -3.34
CA LEU A 301 24.15 -11.38 -3.84
C LEU A 301 24.19 -11.41 -5.38
N VAL A 302 23.05 -11.66 -6.01
CA VAL A 302 22.93 -11.63 -7.47
C VAL A 302 23.21 -10.25 -8.02
N LEU A 303 22.64 -9.23 -7.37
CA LEU A 303 22.87 -7.83 -7.75
C LEU A 303 24.35 -7.45 -7.62
N CYS A 304 24.99 -7.81 -6.50
CA CYS A 304 26.43 -7.60 -6.31
C CYS A 304 27.26 -8.31 -7.40
N ARG A 305 26.89 -9.54 -7.77
CA ARG A 305 27.55 -10.28 -8.87
C ARG A 305 27.46 -9.50 -10.19
N TRP A 306 26.27 -9.03 -10.57
CA TRP A 306 26.09 -8.30 -11.84
C TRP A 306 26.78 -6.94 -11.83
N LEU A 307 26.79 -6.25 -10.68
CA LEU A 307 27.54 -4.99 -10.52
C LEU A 307 29.05 -5.21 -10.62
N TRP A 308 29.55 -6.30 -10.06
CA TRP A 308 30.96 -6.67 -10.16
C TRP A 308 31.38 -6.97 -11.60
N LEU A 309 30.56 -7.73 -12.33
CA LEU A 309 30.80 -8.05 -13.75
C LEU A 309 30.73 -6.82 -14.66
N GLY A 310 29.83 -5.87 -14.35
CA GLY A 310 29.67 -4.66 -15.13
C GLY A 310 30.73 -3.58 -14.89
N GLY A 311 31.47 -3.68 -13.77
CA GLY A 311 32.51 -2.73 -13.45
C GLY A 311 32.04 -1.28 -13.31
N ILE A 312 32.98 -0.35 -13.44
CA ILE A 312 32.71 1.10 -13.31
C ILE A 312 32.01 1.66 -14.56
N ASP A 313 32.22 1.06 -15.70
CA ASP A 313 31.71 1.58 -16.99
C ASP A 313 30.20 1.69 -17.00
N ASN A 314 29.49 0.74 -16.38
CA ASN A 314 28.03 0.77 -16.26
C ASN A 314 27.49 1.97 -15.45
N TRP A 315 28.32 2.59 -14.62
CA TRP A 315 27.93 3.79 -13.86
C TRP A 315 28.16 5.08 -14.61
N LEU A 316 28.94 5.04 -15.70
CA LEU A 316 29.29 6.22 -16.50
C LEU A 316 28.22 6.53 -17.56
N HIS A 317 27.25 5.64 -17.77
CA HIS A 317 26.18 5.88 -18.74
C HIS A 317 25.30 7.07 -18.31
N ALA A 318 25.19 8.07 -19.17
CA ALA A 318 24.38 9.27 -18.93
C ALA A 318 22.89 8.93 -18.70
N ASP A 319 22.39 7.88 -19.36
CA ASP A 319 20.99 7.42 -19.25
C ASP A 319 20.62 6.98 -17.83
N LEU A 320 21.55 6.38 -17.08
CA LEU A 320 21.33 5.99 -15.68
C LEU A 320 21.06 7.22 -14.81
N TRP A 321 21.91 8.24 -14.92
CA TRP A 321 21.79 9.45 -14.11
C TRP A 321 20.60 10.32 -14.55
N HIS A 322 20.28 10.31 -15.83
CA HIS A 322 19.07 10.93 -16.34
C HIS A 322 17.83 10.25 -15.75
N SER A 323 17.77 8.91 -15.75
CA SER A 323 16.67 8.12 -15.17
C SER A 323 16.55 8.35 -13.66
N LEU A 324 17.67 8.41 -12.94
CA LEU A 324 17.67 8.75 -11.51
C LEU A 324 17.07 10.13 -11.26
N ARG A 325 17.55 11.15 -11.98
CA ARG A 325 17.04 12.50 -11.85
C ARG A 325 15.54 12.57 -12.14
N GLN A 326 15.07 11.93 -13.22
CA GLN A 326 13.66 11.91 -13.55
C GLN A 326 12.82 11.18 -12.49
N THR A 327 13.29 10.05 -11.97
CA THR A 327 12.62 9.33 -10.88
C THR A 327 12.47 10.22 -9.65
N LEU A 328 13.51 10.94 -9.26
CA LEU A 328 13.48 11.84 -8.11
C LEU A 328 12.54 13.03 -8.34
N LEU A 329 12.55 13.63 -9.53
CA LEU A 329 11.67 14.76 -9.87
C LEU A 329 10.20 14.34 -9.93
N LEU A 330 9.89 13.24 -10.62
CA LEU A 330 8.52 12.70 -10.71
C LEU A 330 8.03 12.21 -9.34
N GLY A 331 8.91 11.55 -8.58
CA GLY A 331 8.60 11.11 -7.23
C GLY A 331 8.29 12.28 -6.29
N ALA A 332 9.15 13.30 -6.28
CA ALA A 332 8.95 14.50 -5.45
C ALA A 332 7.73 15.33 -5.90
N GLY A 333 7.58 15.53 -7.21
CA GLY A 333 6.42 16.24 -7.78
C GLY A 333 5.11 15.51 -7.51
N GLY A 334 5.07 14.19 -7.73
CA GLY A 334 3.90 13.36 -7.44
C GLY A 334 3.54 13.33 -5.95
N ALA A 335 4.55 13.24 -5.08
CA ALA A 335 4.34 13.27 -3.63
C ALA A 335 3.79 14.62 -3.15
N LEU A 336 4.37 15.72 -3.64
CA LEU A 336 3.92 17.08 -3.31
C LEU A 336 2.47 17.30 -3.80
N LEU A 337 2.21 17.04 -5.08
CA LEU A 337 0.89 17.22 -5.69
C LEU A 337 -0.16 16.40 -4.95
N THR A 338 0.07 15.11 -4.76
CA THR A 338 -0.88 14.21 -4.10
C THR A 338 -1.14 14.63 -2.66
N THR A 339 -0.10 15.02 -1.91
CA THR A 339 -0.25 15.46 -0.52
C THR A 339 -1.06 16.75 -0.43
N VAL A 340 -0.81 17.72 -1.30
CA VAL A 340 -1.56 18.98 -1.35
C VAL A 340 -3.03 18.73 -1.72
N CYS A 341 -3.27 17.90 -2.73
CA CYS A 341 -4.64 17.53 -3.15
C CYS A 341 -5.41 16.73 -2.10
N ALA A 342 -4.71 16.02 -1.21
CA ALA A 342 -5.34 15.29 -0.11
C ALA A 342 -5.81 16.20 1.05
N ILE A 343 -5.26 17.42 1.19
CA ILE A 343 -5.58 18.34 2.30
C ILE A 343 -7.09 18.63 2.40
N PRO A 344 -7.81 19.04 1.34
CA PRO A 344 -9.24 19.35 1.45
C PRO A 344 -10.06 18.16 1.93
N ILE A 345 -9.79 16.96 1.40
CA ILE A 345 -10.52 15.73 1.73
C ILE A 345 -10.25 15.34 3.19
N ALA A 346 -8.98 15.29 3.60
CA ALA A 346 -8.58 14.93 4.97
C ALA A 346 -9.15 15.90 5.99
N TRP A 347 -9.05 17.21 5.73
CA TRP A 347 -9.53 18.24 6.64
C TRP A 347 -11.06 18.19 6.81
N LEU A 348 -11.81 18.08 5.70
CA LEU A 348 -13.26 17.96 5.74
C LEU A 348 -13.70 16.68 6.46
N GLY A 349 -13.04 15.54 6.19
CA GLY A 349 -13.36 14.26 6.84
C GLY A 349 -13.17 14.28 8.36
N VAL A 350 -12.16 15.01 8.86
CA VAL A 350 -11.88 15.11 10.30
C VAL A 350 -12.73 16.21 10.97
N ARG A 351 -12.83 17.39 10.36
CA ARG A 351 -13.47 18.56 11.01
C ARG A 351 -14.99 18.58 10.83
N TYR A 352 -15.51 17.96 9.79
CA TYR A 352 -16.94 17.94 9.44
C TYR A 352 -17.40 16.51 9.16
N PRO A 353 -17.63 15.67 10.19
CA PRO A 353 -17.97 14.24 10.01
C PRO A 353 -19.40 14.05 9.46
N ARG A 354 -19.68 14.59 8.28
CA ARG A 354 -20.96 14.45 7.55
C ARG A 354 -20.90 13.24 6.61
N PRO A 355 -22.06 12.61 6.30
CA PRO A 355 -22.11 11.48 5.37
C PRO A 355 -21.46 11.78 4.02
N LEU A 356 -21.70 12.99 3.47
CA LEU A 356 -21.11 13.44 2.20
C LEU A 356 -19.56 13.36 2.21
N PHE A 357 -18.92 13.89 3.25
CA PHE A 357 -17.45 13.91 3.29
C PHE A 357 -16.86 12.52 3.53
N ARG A 358 -17.57 11.63 4.23
CA ARG A 358 -17.20 10.22 4.33
C ARG A 358 -17.33 9.51 2.98
N LEU A 359 -18.36 9.84 2.20
CA LEU A 359 -18.53 9.31 0.85
C LEU A 359 -17.37 9.75 -0.06
N LEU A 360 -17.03 11.06 -0.07
CA LEU A 360 -15.92 11.59 -0.86
C LEU A 360 -14.58 10.92 -0.50
N GLU A 361 -14.34 10.72 0.80
CA GLU A 361 -13.18 9.96 1.27
C GLU A 361 -13.23 8.50 0.80
N GLY A 362 -14.40 7.86 0.88
CA GLY A 362 -14.64 6.48 0.44
C GLY A 362 -14.35 6.27 -1.06
N CYS A 363 -14.72 7.23 -1.92
CA CYS A 363 -14.44 7.17 -3.35
C CYS A 363 -12.93 7.02 -3.63
N ASN A 364 -12.08 7.75 -2.88
CA ASN A 364 -10.63 7.65 -3.04
C ASN A 364 -10.09 6.29 -2.59
N TYR A 365 -10.65 5.70 -1.53
CA TYR A 365 -10.23 4.37 -1.07
C TYR A 365 -10.64 3.24 -2.04
N ILE A 366 -11.81 3.33 -2.65
CA ILE A 366 -12.26 2.34 -3.65
C ILE A 366 -11.32 2.35 -4.86
N THR A 367 -10.96 3.53 -5.35
CA THR A 367 -10.07 3.66 -6.50
C THR A 367 -8.67 3.09 -6.24
N SER A 368 -8.18 3.19 -5.01
CA SER A 368 -6.88 2.61 -4.65
C SER A 368 -6.84 1.07 -4.68
N SER A 369 -7.99 0.41 -4.73
CA SER A 369 -8.04 -1.04 -4.90
C SER A 369 -7.88 -1.46 -6.37
N LEU A 370 -7.95 -0.51 -7.31
CA LEU A 370 -7.74 -0.80 -8.72
C LEU A 370 -6.24 -0.88 -9.03
N PRO A 371 -5.82 -1.86 -9.83
CA PRO A 371 -4.45 -1.95 -10.32
C PRO A 371 -4.04 -0.72 -11.14
N GLY A 372 -2.74 -0.35 -11.07
CA GLY A 372 -2.20 0.79 -11.81
C GLY A 372 -2.44 0.71 -13.31
N ILE A 373 -2.40 -0.49 -13.88
CA ILE A 373 -2.68 -0.71 -15.30
C ILE A 373 -4.12 -0.33 -15.70
N VAL A 374 -5.10 -0.58 -14.83
CA VAL A 374 -6.51 -0.19 -15.09
C VAL A 374 -6.64 1.33 -15.10
N THR A 375 -6.02 1.99 -14.14
CA THR A 375 -5.99 3.47 -14.05
C THR A 375 -5.28 4.07 -15.26
N ALA A 376 -4.15 3.52 -15.66
CA ALA A 376 -3.39 3.99 -16.80
C ALA A 376 -4.18 3.83 -18.11
N LEU A 377 -4.77 2.66 -18.34
CA LEU A 377 -5.56 2.39 -19.54
C LEU A 377 -6.80 3.31 -19.64
N ALA A 378 -7.46 3.56 -18.51
CA ALA A 378 -8.56 4.52 -18.45
C ALA A 378 -8.09 5.93 -18.84
N LEU A 379 -6.96 6.39 -18.30
CA LEU A 379 -6.40 7.71 -18.64
C LEU A 379 -5.94 7.79 -20.09
N VAL A 380 -5.29 6.75 -20.63
CA VAL A 380 -4.93 6.68 -22.06
C VAL A 380 -6.17 6.90 -22.92
N THR A 381 -7.23 6.12 -22.67
CA THR A 381 -8.40 6.16 -23.52
C THR A 381 -9.18 7.48 -23.36
N VAL A 382 -9.34 7.98 -22.13
CA VAL A 382 -10.00 9.27 -21.87
C VAL A 382 -9.22 10.42 -22.51
N THR A 383 -7.90 10.43 -22.39
CA THR A 383 -7.09 11.53 -22.96
C THR A 383 -7.06 11.48 -24.49
N ILE A 384 -7.00 10.30 -25.11
CA ILE A 384 -7.07 10.18 -26.57
C ILE A 384 -8.40 10.68 -27.11
N HIS A 385 -9.53 10.38 -26.46
CA HIS A 385 -10.86 10.72 -26.98
C HIS A 385 -11.29 12.15 -26.64
N TYR A 386 -10.99 12.63 -25.44
CA TYR A 386 -11.56 13.88 -24.91
C TYR A 386 -10.52 14.98 -24.66
N ALA A 387 -9.24 14.65 -24.53
CA ALA A 387 -8.19 15.60 -24.15
C ALA A 387 -6.83 15.30 -24.82
N ARG A 388 -6.83 15.15 -26.14
CA ARG A 388 -5.63 14.81 -26.94
C ARG A 388 -4.38 15.63 -26.61
N PRO A 389 -4.46 16.96 -26.38
CA PRO A 389 -3.28 17.76 -26.06
C PRO A 389 -2.58 17.35 -24.76
N VAL A 390 -3.27 16.62 -23.89
CA VAL A 390 -2.75 16.16 -22.60
C VAL A 390 -2.23 14.71 -22.67
N TYR A 391 -2.58 13.97 -23.74
CA TYR A 391 -2.13 12.59 -23.93
C TYR A 391 -0.60 12.51 -24.05
N GLN A 392 0.01 11.55 -23.34
CA GLN A 392 1.45 11.37 -23.23
C GLN A 392 2.21 12.65 -22.81
N THR A 393 1.66 13.39 -21.87
CA THR A 393 2.32 14.50 -21.21
C THR A 393 2.58 14.19 -19.74
N GLU A 394 3.46 14.97 -19.10
CA GLU A 394 3.70 14.86 -17.66
C GLU A 394 2.42 15.08 -16.84
N VAL A 395 1.49 15.89 -17.36
CA VAL A 395 0.20 16.16 -16.69
C VAL A 395 -0.61 14.87 -16.52
N THR A 396 -0.72 14.05 -17.59
CA THR A 396 -1.41 12.76 -17.52
C THR A 396 -0.71 11.80 -16.57
N LEU A 397 0.62 11.79 -16.57
CA LEU A 397 1.41 10.96 -15.68
C LEU A 397 1.23 11.37 -14.21
N PHE A 398 1.29 12.67 -13.90
CA PHE A 398 1.01 13.17 -12.55
C PHE A 398 -0.44 12.92 -12.11
N LEU A 399 -1.40 12.98 -13.04
CA LEU A 399 -2.78 12.64 -12.75
C LEU A 399 -2.92 11.15 -12.38
N ALA A 400 -2.23 10.25 -13.09
CA ALA A 400 -2.19 8.83 -12.74
C ALA A 400 -1.64 8.62 -11.33
N TYR A 401 -0.49 9.23 -11.01
CA TYR A 401 0.12 9.14 -9.68
C TYR A 401 -0.81 9.69 -8.58
N LEU A 402 -1.47 10.81 -8.85
CA LEU A 402 -2.46 11.39 -7.95
C LEU A 402 -3.57 10.37 -7.63
N LEU A 403 -4.17 9.77 -8.67
CA LEU A 403 -5.29 8.84 -8.50
C LEU A 403 -4.86 7.56 -7.76
N MET A 404 -3.72 7.01 -8.11
CA MET A 404 -3.22 5.75 -7.54
C MET A 404 -2.75 5.90 -6.09
N PHE A 405 -2.12 7.03 -5.75
CA PHE A 405 -1.44 7.20 -4.46
C PHE A 405 -2.16 8.15 -3.49
N MET A 406 -3.27 8.79 -3.89
CA MET A 406 -4.08 9.65 -3.03
C MET A 406 -4.39 9.02 -1.66
N PRO A 407 -4.80 7.75 -1.55
CA PRO A 407 -5.12 7.15 -0.26
C PRO A 407 -3.95 7.07 0.71
N ARG A 408 -2.72 6.89 0.21
CA ARG A 408 -1.51 6.85 1.05
C ARG A 408 -1.26 8.21 1.73
N ALA A 409 -1.42 9.30 0.99
CA ALA A 409 -1.34 10.65 1.53
C ALA A 409 -2.51 10.94 2.49
N LEU A 410 -3.73 10.56 2.09
CA LEU A 410 -4.97 10.84 2.82
C LEU A 410 -4.98 10.20 4.22
N ILE A 411 -4.62 8.93 4.35
CA ILE A 411 -4.60 8.20 5.63
C ILE A 411 -3.67 8.88 6.63
N ASN A 412 -2.44 9.21 6.21
CA ASN A 412 -1.43 9.79 7.08
C ASN A 412 -1.74 11.25 7.44
N LEU A 413 -2.20 12.04 6.47
CA LEU A 413 -2.59 13.42 6.68
C LEU A 413 -3.81 13.52 7.61
N ARG A 414 -4.81 12.66 7.41
CA ARG A 414 -5.98 12.56 8.30
C ARG A 414 -5.58 12.24 9.74
N ALA A 415 -4.67 11.29 9.93
CA ALA A 415 -4.16 10.96 11.26
C ALA A 415 -3.46 12.15 11.91
N GLY A 416 -2.66 12.91 11.14
CA GLY A 416 -2.01 14.14 11.61
C GLY A 416 -3.00 15.24 11.96
N ILE A 417 -4.00 15.49 11.12
CA ILE A 417 -5.06 16.50 11.38
C ILE A 417 -5.91 16.12 12.59
N ALA A 418 -6.19 14.83 12.79
CA ALA A 418 -6.98 14.35 13.93
C ALA A 418 -6.26 14.58 15.26
N GLN A 419 -4.94 14.64 15.28
CA GLN A 419 -4.14 14.93 16.47
C GLN A 419 -4.04 16.44 16.78
N ALA A 420 -4.39 17.33 15.83
CA ALA A 420 -4.37 18.78 16.04
C ALA A 420 -5.66 19.22 16.76
N PRO A 421 -5.59 19.81 17.99
CA PRO A 421 -6.77 20.25 18.73
C PRO A 421 -7.53 21.36 18.00
N VAL A 422 -8.86 21.22 17.91
CA VAL A 422 -9.74 22.22 17.25
C VAL A 422 -9.73 23.55 18.02
N GLU A 423 -9.50 23.48 19.33
CA GLU A 423 -9.43 24.62 20.23
C GLU A 423 -8.36 25.64 19.80
N LEU A 424 -7.21 25.16 19.31
CA LEU A 424 -6.13 26.02 18.82
C LEU A 424 -6.53 26.81 17.56
N GLU A 425 -7.31 26.20 16.66
CA GLU A 425 -7.88 26.90 15.51
C GLU A 425 -8.88 27.98 15.98
N ASN A 426 -9.70 27.68 16.98
CA ASN A 426 -10.69 28.61 17.51
C ASN A 426 -10.01 29.79 18.22
N VAL A 427 -8.96 29.56 19.01
CA VAL A 427 -8.14 30.63 19.63
C VAL A 427 -7.51 31.53 18.57
N ALA A 428 -6.93 30.96 17.51
CA ALA A 428 -6.35 31.76 16.44
C ALA A 428 -7.39 32.64 15.73
N ARG A 429 -8.61 32.14 15.56
CA ARG A 429 -9.72 32.87 14.97
C ARG A 429 -10.26 33.96 15.89
N SER A 430 -10.32 33.72 17.20
CA SER A 430 -10.70 34.77 18.18
C SER A 430 -9.66 35.89 18.25
N LEU A 431 -8.40 35.61 17.89
CA LEU A 431 -7.33 36.58 17.74
C LEU A 431 -7.32 37.26 16.35
N GLY A 432 -8.40 37.15 15.56
CA GLY A 432 -8.58 37.85 14.29
C GLY A 432 -7.97 37.16 13.07
N ARG A 433 -7.45 35.92 13.19
CA ARG A 433 -6.94 35.19 12.02
C ARG A 433 -8.10 34.65 11.17
N SER A 434 -7.98 34.76 9.84
CA SER A 434 -8.92 34.13 8.92
C SER A 434 -8.89 32.60 9.04
N PRO A 435 -9.98 31.88 8.72
CA PRO A 435 -10.02 30.43 8.77
C PRO A 435 -8.90 29.74 7.99
N ALA A 436 -8.56 30.26 6.80
CA ALA A 436 -7.46 29.76 5.98
C ALA A 436 -6.11 29.95 6.69
N ARG A 437 -5.86 31.13 7.27
CA ARG A 437 -4.62 31.40 8.00
C ARG A 437 -4.50 30.56 9.27
N ALA A 438 -5.59 30.28 9.97
CA ALA A 438 -5.61 29.38 11.12
C ALA A 438 -5.29 27.94 10.69
N LEU A 439 -5.86 27.46 9.59
CA LEU A 439 -5.55 26.14 9.02
C LEU A 439 -4.05 26.01 8.72
N TRP A 440 -3.48 26.96 7.94
CA TRP A 440 -2.08 26.90 7.52
C TRP A 440 -1.09 27.04 8.69
N SER A 441 -1.34 27.97 9.62
CA SER A 441 -0.40 28.30 10.69
C SER A 441 -0.47 27.35 11.89
N ILE A 442 -1.56 26.61 12.07
CA ILE A 442 -1.77 25.74 13.24
C ILE A 442 -1.97 24.30 12.78
N THR A 443 -3.06 24.02 12.10
CA THR A 443 -3.47 22.64 11.81
C THR A 443 -2.48 21.94 10.89
N LEU A 444 -2.09 22.57 9.78
CA LEU A 444 -1.12 21.95 8.86
C LEU A 444 0.28 21.87 9.46
N ARG A 445 0.67 22.82 10.29
CA ARG A 445 1.95 22.76 11.00
C ARG A 445 2.00 21.60 12.01
N LEU A 446 0.92 21.37 12.75
CA LEU A 446 0.82 20.24 13.67
C LEU A 446 0.65 18.90 12.92
N ALA A 447 -0.01 18.92 11.76
CA ALA A 447 -0.17 17.73 10.91
C ALA A 447 1.06 17.45 10.01
N ALA A 448 2.06 18.36 9.99
CA ALA A 448 3.23 18.24 9.11
C ALA A 448 3.98 16.88 9.22
N PRO A 449 4.19 16.29 10.40
CA PRO A 449 4.81 14.98 10.49
C PRO A 449 3.99 13.88 9.78
N GLY A 450 2.66 13.94 9.91
CA GLY A 450 1.75 13.02 9.20
C GLY A 450 1.75 13.27 7.69
N ALA A 451 1.75 14.54 7.27
CA ALA A 451 1.84 14.92 5.86
C ALA A 451 3.18 14.44 5.24
N ALA A 452 4.30 14.65 5.95
CA ALA A 452 5.61 14.20 5.50
C ALA A 452 5.69 12.67 5.37
N ALA A 453 5.10 11.93 6.30
CA ALA A 453 4.99 10.49 6.23
C ALA A 453 4.15 10.02 5.03
N GLY A 454 3.00 10.67 4.79
CA GLY A 454 2.16 10.42 3.61
C GLY A 454 2.91 10.71 2.31
N ALA A 455 3.59 11.86 2.23
CA ALA A 455 4.40 12.26 1.08
C ALA A 455 5.54 11.26 0.80
N ALA A 456 6.21 10.78 1.85
CA ALA A 456 7.26 9.75 1.71
C ALA A 456 6.72 8.45 1.13
N LEU A 457 5.52 8.01 1.56
CA LEU A 457 4.86 6.82 1.01
C LEU A 457 4.42 6.99 -0.44
N VAL A 458 3.96 8.19 -0.81
CA VAL A 458 3.63 8.50 -2.21
C VAL A 458 4.90 8.52 -3.04
N PHE A 459 5.96 9.18 -2.58
CA PHE A 459 7.26 9.21 -3.24
C PHE A 459 7.78 7.81 -3.53
N LEU A 460 7.77 6.91 -2.51
CA LEU A 460 8.16 5.52 -2.68
C LEU A 460 7.29 4.81 -3.73
N GLY A 461 5.96 5.04 -3.69
CA GLY A 461 5.04 4.47 -4.66
C GLY A 461 5.37 4.91 -6.08
N VAL A 462 5.54 6.20 -6.31
CA VAL A 462 5.88 6.77 -7.63
C VAL A 462 7.25 6.30 -8.11
N SER A 463 8.26 6.29 -7.24
CA SER A 463 9.63 5.89 -7.61
C SER A 463 9.73 4.44 -8.06
N ASN A 464 8.85 3.57 -7.55
CA ASN A 464 8.81 2.15 -7.89
C ASN A 464 7.66 1.80 -8.86
N GLU A 465 6.91 2.81 -9.33
CA GLU A 465 5.82 2.56 -10.27
C GLU A 465 6.38 2.26 -11.67
N LEU A 466 5.97 1.11 -12.19
CA LEU A 466 6.39 0.63 -13.51
C LEU A 466 5.26 0.73 -14.52
N THR A 467 4.11 0.16 -14.20
CA THR A 467 3.05 -0.17 -15.17
C THR A 467 2.37 1.05 -15.75
N ALA A 468 1.94 1.98 -14.88
CA ALA A 468 1.30 3.22 -15.33
C ALA A 468 2.33 4.13 -16.02
N THR A 469 3.58 4.13 -15.55
CA THR A 469 4.66 4.92 -16.17
C THR A 469 4.97 4.42 -17.58
N LEU A 470 5.04 3.09 -17.80
CA LEU A 470 5.25 2.53 -19.14
C LEU A 470 4.16 2.92 -20.14
N LEU A 471 2.90 3.02 -19.69
CA LEU A 471 1.76 3.32 -20.56
C LEU A 471 1.55 4.82 -20.83
N LEU A 472 1.89 5.68 -19.87
CA LEU A 472 1.51 7.10 -19.87
C LEU A 472 2.67 8.06 -20.05
N SER A 473 3.92 7.61 -19.87
CA SER A 473 5.08 8.49 -19.93
C SER A 473 5.23 9.14 -21.31
N PRO A 474 5.55 10.45 -21.35
CA PRO A 474 5.92 11.13 -22.57
C PRO A 474 7.17 10.51 -23.21
N LEU A 475 7.32 10.69 -24.52
CA LEU A 475 8.52 10.29 -25.22
C LEU A 475 9.77 10.94 -24.61
N GLY A 476 10.79 10.13 -24.36
CA GLY A 476 12.03 10.58 -23.73
C GLY A 476 12.03 10.56 -22.19
N THR A 477 10.89 10.30 -21.54
CA THR A 477 10.84 10.11 -20.10
C THR A 477 11.29 8.70 -19.73
N ARG A 478 12.41 8.60 -19.02
CA ARG A 478 12.94 7.33 -18.51
C ARG A 478 13.12 7.42 -17.00
N THR A 479 12.37 6.61 -16.25
CA THR A 479 12.58 6.44 -14.81
C THR A 479 13.51 5.26 -14.54
N LEU A 480 13.99 5.11 -13.30
CA LEU A 480 14.78 3.93 -12.92
C LEU A 480 14.00 2.63 -13.18
N SER A 481 12.70 2.60 -12.88
CA SER A 481 11.86 1.42 -13.11
C SER A 481 11.68 1.10 -14.60
N THR A 482 11.41 2.09 -15.45
CA THR A 482 11.24 1.88 -16.89
C THR A 482 12.57 1.59 -17.60
N GLY A 483 13.67 2.24 -17.19
CA GLY A 483 15.01 1.95 -17.69
C GLY A 483 15.47 0.54 -17.32
N PHE A 484 15.29 0.15 -16.06
CA PHE A 484 15.52 -1.22 -15.61
C PHE A 484 14.72 -2.23 -16.43
N TRP A 485 13.41 -1.96 -16.64
CA TRP A 485 12.53 -2.82 -17.41
C TRP A 485 13.00 -2.98 -18.85
N ALA A 486 13.38 -1.91 -19.52
CA ALA A 486 13.88 -1.96 -20.91
C ALA A 486 15.12 -2.87 -21.02
N LEU A 487 16.12 -2.68 -20.16
CA LEU A 487 17.35 -3.47 -20.17
C LEU A 487 17.09 -4.95 -19.83
N THR A 488 16.22 -5.23 -18.87
CA THR A 488 15.89 -6.62 -18.52
C THR A 488 15.06 -7.32 -19.60
N SER A 489 14.26 -6.60 -20.36
CA SER A 489 13.52 -7.13 -21.52
C SER A 489 14.45 -7.54 -22.66
N GLU A 490 15.61 -6.87 -22.78
CA GLU A 490 16.69 -7.20 -23.71
C GLU A 490 17.68 -8.25 -23.13
N ILE A 491 17.41 -8.78 -21.91
CA ILE A 491 18.25 -9.75 -21.21
C ILE A 491 19.64 -9.14 -20.84
N ASP A 492 19.77 -7.83 -20.85
CA ASP A 492 20.98 -7.16 -20.37
C ASP A 492 20.95 -6.98 -18.86
N TYR A 493 21.21 -8.07 -18.15
CA TYR A 493 21.20 -8.10 -16.68
C TYR A 493 22.33 -7.28 -16.06
N VAL A 494 23.43 -7.11 -16.77
CA VAL A 494 24.60 -6.37 -16.29
C VAL A 494 24.31 -4.87 -16.27
N ALA A 495 23.78 -4.33 -17.37
CA ALA A 495 23.41 -2.91 -17.45
C ALA A 495 22.21 -2.56 -16.58
N ALA A 496 21.30 -3.51 -16.29
CA ALA A 496 20.15 -3.32 -15.42
C ALA A 496 20.53 -3.21 -13.92
N ALA A 497 21.64 -3.80 -13.50
CA ALA A 497 22.01 -3.89 -12.09
C ALA A 497 22.18 -2.54 -11.38
N PRO A 498 22.81 -1.48 -11.93
CA PRO A 498 22.88 -0.18 -11.29
C PRO A 498 21.50 0.47 -11.07
N TYR A 499 20.57 0.30 -12.02
CA TYR A 499 19.18 0.79 -11.86
C TYR A 499 18.48 0.13 -10.67
N ALA A 500 18.62 -1.21 -10.55
CA ALA A 500 18.07 -1.97 -9.43
C ALA A 500 18.65 -1.51 -8.09
N LEU A 501 19.96 -1.32 -8.00
CA LEU A 501 20.61 -0.84 -6.78
C LEU A 501 20.11 0.54 -6.38
N LEU A 502 20.02 1.48 -7.33
CA LEU A 502 19.52 2.83 -7.04
C LEU A 502 18.07 2.82 -6.56
N MET A 503 17.20 1.97 -7.13
CA MET A 503 15.83 1.80 -6.63
C MET A 503 15.81 1.29 -5.20
N ILE A 504 16.64 0.31 -4.86
CA ILE A 504 16.75 -0.21 -3.49
C ILE A 504 17.26 0.88 -2.53
N VAL A 505 18.30 1.61 -2.92
CA VAL A 505 18.88 2.71 -2.11
C VAL A 505 17.86 3.81 -1.83
N ILE A 506 17.03 4.17 -2.81
CA ILE A 506 15.94 5.15 -2.62
C ILE A 506 14.85 4.60 -1.69
N SER A 507 14.55 3.30 -1.79
CA SER A 507 13.47 2.66 -1.04
C SER A 507 13.85 2.35 0.42
N LEU A 508 15.11 2.11 0.72
CA LEU A 508 15.59 1.74 2.07
C LEU A 508 15.25 2.76 3.15
N PRO A 509 15.56 4.07 3.01
CA PRO A 509 15.25 5.07 4.04
C PRO A 509 13.76 5.16 4.32
N LEU A 510 12.94 5.04 3.28
CA LEU A 510 11.48 5.13 3.39
C LEU A 510 10.91 3.89 4.08
N THR A 511 11.43 2.71 3.78
CA THR A 511 11.07 1.46 4.47
C THR A 511 11.47 1.53 5.94
N ALA A 512 12.64 2.11 6.26
CA ALA A 512 13.08 2.34 7.63
C ALA A 512 12.13 3.33 8.37
N VAL A 513 11.67 4.39 7.71
CA VAL A 513 10.66 5.32 8.27
C VAL A 513 9.35 4.59 8.57
N LEU A 514 8.85 3.75 7.66
CA LEU A 514 7.66 2.93 7.89
C LEU A 514 7.81 2.02 9.12
N TYR A 515 8.94 1.36 9.23
CA TYR A 515 9.25 0.51 10.38
C TYR A 515 9.28 1.32 11.69
N MET A 516 9.95 2.49 11.71
CA MET A 516 9.99 3.38 12.87
C MET A 516 8.60 3.91 13.25
N GLN A 517 7.77 4.27 12.28
CA GLN A 517 6.39 4.69 12.53
C GLN A 517 5.55 3.56 13.13
N SER A 518 5.69 2.35 12.62
CA SER A 518 5.04 1.16 13.18
C SER A 518 5.42 0.94 14.66
N LYS A 519 6.66 1.23 15.04
CA LYS A 519 7.11 1.20 16.44
C LYS A 519 6.54 2.36 17.27
N LYS A 520 6.61 3.60 16.79
CA LYS A 520 6.09 4.79 17.51
C LYS A 520 4.58 4.69 17.75
N MET A 521 3.81 4.20 16.80
CA MET A 521 2.38 3.95 17.00
C MET A 521 2.12 2.91 18.10
N ALA A 522 3.09 2.09 18.45
CA ALA A 522 3.00 1.13 19.55
C ALA A 522 3.40 1.69 20.92
N GLY A 523 3.85 2.96 21.02
CA GLY A 523 4.23 3.59 22.27
C GLY A 523 5.66 3.25 22.76
N LEU A 524 6.54 2.82 21.85
CA LEU A 524 7.97 2.56 22.08
C LEU A 524 8.83 3.64 21.45
#